data_7889fe798eb93a3bab5cf461e67635f3
#
_entry.id   7889fe798eb93a3bab5cf461e67635f3
#
_cell.length_a   1.000
_cell.length_b   1.000
_cell.length_c   1.000
_cell.angle_alpha   90.00
_cell.angle_beta   90.00
_cell.angle_gamma   90.00
#
_symmetry.space_group_name_H-M   'P 1'
#
loop_
_entity.id
_entity.type
_entity.pdbx_description
1 polymer ?
#
loop_
_entity_poly.entity_id
_entity_poly.type
_entity_poly.pdbx_seq_one_letter_code
_entity_poly.pdbx_strand_id
1 'polypeptide(L)'
;GLLFNIGKRTYGHFATEIIDHLSIDLAIMGTDAFTEKSHGFTTISADELGFKRHVMNQSAKKIMISDASKVNNKADIAPYAFCKFNEFDEFITNHLTAEQYDVVKTVKKVTQV
;
A
#
# COMPACT_ATOMS: atom_id res chain seq x y z
N GLY A 1 14.44 -10.92 9.39
CA GLY A 1 13.07 -10.91 9.88
C GLY A 1 12.48 -12.31 10.00
N LEU A 2 11.31 -12.36 10.56
CA LEU A 2 10.57 -13.62 10.67
C LEU A 2 9.87 -13.92 9.35
N LEU A 3 9.98 -15.19 8.90
CA LEU A 3 9.23 -15.67 7.75
C LEU A 3 7.98 -16.39 8.25
N PHE A 4 6.82 -15.88 7.88
CA PHE A 4 5.56 -16.50 8.23
C PHE A 4 5.09 -17.41 7.09
N ASN A 5 4.74 -18.66 7.42
CA ASN A 5 4.29 -19.63 6.42
C ASN A 5 2.99 -19.21 5.73
N ILE A 6 2.12 -18.53 6.44
CA ILE A 6 0.88 -17.99 5.86
C ILE A 6 1.22 -16.77 5.02
N GLY A 7 1.05 -16.88 3.70
CA GLY A 7 1.38 -15.80 2.77
C GLY A 7 2.86 -15.64 2.44
N LYS A 8 3.74 -16.44 3.04
CA LYS A 8 5.18 -16.41 2.81
C LYS A 8 5.77 -15.00 2.86
N ARG A 9 5.39 -14.24 3.88
CA ARG A 9 5.83 -12.86 4.06
C ARG A 9 6.90 -12.76 5.15
N THR A 10 7.81 -11.82 4.97
CA THR A 10 8.80 -11.48 5.98
C THR A 10 8.44 -10.13 6.57
N TYR A 11 8.25 -10.08 7.87
CA TYR A 11 8.05 -8.84 8.61
C TYR A 11 8.46 -9.01 10.06
N GLY A 12 8.38 -7.93 10.85
CA GLY A 12 8.79 -7.90 12.23
C GLY A 12 9.97 -6.98 12.45
N HIS A 13 10.42 -6.89 13.68
CA HIS A 13 11.41 -5.90 14.09
C HIS A 13 12.74 -5.99 13.32
N PHE A 14 13.26 -7.20 13.11
CA PHE A 14 14.51 -7.37 12.39
C PHE A 14 14.39 -6.98 10.92
N ALA A 15 13.26 -7.27 10.30
CA ALA A 15 13.03 -6.88 8.92
C ALA A 15 13.00 -5.36 8.77
N THR A 16 12.35 -4.65 9.68
CA THR A 16 12.30 -3.19 9.64
C THR A 16 13.66 -2.57 9.91
N GLU A 17 14.46 -3.12 10.82
CA GLU A 17 15.83 -2.65 11.05
C GLU A 17 16.68 -2.75 9.78
N ILE A 18 16.62 -3.88 9.09
CA ILE A 18 17.39 -4.06 7.85
C ILE A 18 16.94 -3.03 6.80
N ILE A 19 15.66 -2.84 6.63
CA ILE A 19 15.11 -1.89 5.65
C ILE A 19 15.57 -0.47 5.94
N ASP A 20 15.64 -0.07 7.19
CA ASP A 20 16.06 1.28 7.57
C ASP A 20 17.51 1.59 7.15
N HIS A 21 18.30 0.56 6.85
CA HIS A 21 19.66 0.71 6.33
C HIS A 21 19.77 0.62 4.82
N LEU A 22 18.65 0.43 4.11
CA LEU A 22 18.65 0.27 2.65
C LEU A 22 18.26 1.58 1.96
N SER A 23 18.83 1.77 0.77
CA SER A 23 18.35 2.77 -0.20
C SER A 23 17.59 2.00 -1.27
N ILE A 24 16.30 2.23 -1.38
CA ILE A 24 15.43 1.53 -2.32
C ILE A 24 15.09 2.46 -3.47
N ASP A 25 15.42 2.05 -4.69
CA ASP A 25 15.11 2.86 -5.88
C ASP A 25 13.64 2.82 -6.20
N LEU A 26 13.01 1.65 -6.10
CA LEU A 26 11.61 1.45 -6.45
C LEU A 26 10.97 0.45 -5.50
N ALA A 27 9.86 0.83 -4.91
CA ALA A 27 8.99 -0.08 -4.18
C ALA A 27 7.70 -0.31 -4.97
N ILE A 28 7.35 -1.57 -5.15
CA ILE A 28 6.07 -1.98 -5.73
C ILE A 28 5.27 -2.63 -4.61
N MET A 29 4.12 -2.06 -4.30
CA MET A 29 3.36 -2.42 -3.11
C MET A 29 1.92 -2.77 -3.45
N GLY A 30 1.30 -3.56 -2.59
CA GLY A 30 -0.12 -3.89 -2.65
C GLY A 30 -0.89 -3.29 -1.46
N THR A 31 -2.20 -3.38 -1.55
CA THR A 31 -3.11 -2.93 -0.49
C THR A 31 -4.22 -3.96 -0.29
N ASP A 32 -4.76 -4.03 0.92
CA ASP A 32 -5.88 -4.95 1.22
C ASP A 32 -7.22 -4.30 0.88
N ALA A 33 -7.36 -3.00 1.14
CA ALA A 33 -8.55 -2.25 0.79
C ALA A 33 -8.23 -0.75 0.80
N PHE A 34 -9.14 0.05 0.25
CA PHE A 34 -9.07 1.49 0.36
C PHE A 34 -10.42 2.12 0.03
N THR A 35 -10.75 3.18 0.76
CA THR A 35 -11.99 3.93 0.58
C THR A 35 -11.69 5.41 0.74
N GLU A 36 -12.67 6.24 0.38
CA GLU A 36 -12.61 7.66 0.68
C GLU A 36 -12.39 7.90 2.18
N LYS A 37 -13.07 7.11 3.02
CA LYS A 37 -12.99 7.23 4.48
C LYS A 37 -11.63 6.84 5.04
N SER A 38 -10.91 5.94 4.39
CA SER A 38 -9.59 5.53 4.85
C SER A 38 -8.52 6.59 4.61
N HIS A 39 -8.77 7.52 3.69
CA HIS A 39 -7.84 8.57 3.27
C HIS A 39 -6.49 8.05 2.74
N GLY A 40 -6.40 6.77 2.47
CA GLY A 40 -5.20 6.14 1.97
C GLY A 40 -5.37 4.64 1.76
N PHE A 41 -4.29 4.01 1.34
CA PHE A 41 -4.26 2.57 1.21
C PHE A 41 -4.14 1.91 2.58
N THR A 42 -4.82 0.77 2.76
CA THR A 42 -4.93 0.13 4.07
C THR A 42 -4.40 -1.29 4.07
N THR A 43 -4.11 -1.78 5.26
CA THR A 43 -3.71 -3.16 5.51
C THR A 43 -4.46 -3.71 6.72
N ILE A 44 -4.50 -5.02 6.84
CA ILE A 44 -5.26 -5.71 7.89
C ILE A 44 -4.52 -5.82 9.22
N SER A 45 -3.20 -5.61 9.24
CA SER A 45 -2.43 -5.77 10.46
C SER A 45 -1.53 -4.58 10.76
N ALA A 46 -1.34 -4.32 12.06
CA ALA A 46 -0.45 -3.26 12.52
C ALA A 46 1.02 -3.58 12.17
N ASP A 47 1.41 -4.85 12.18
CA ASP A 47 2.77 -5.27 11.82
C ASP A 47 3.06 -4.97 10.34
N GLU A 48 2.11 -5.27 9.45
CA GLU A 48 2.24 -4.91 8.04
C GLU A 48 2.29 -3.40 7.83
N LEU A 49 1.50 -2.65 8.60
CA LEU A 49 1.54 -1.19 8.53
C LEU A 49 2.94 -0.69 8.82
N GLY A 50 3.53 -1.13 9.90
CA GLY A 50 4.89 -0.74 10.29
C GLY A 50 5.91 -1.08 9.22
N PHE A 51 5.88 -2.32 8.71
CA PHE A 51 6.78 -2.77 7.66
C PHE A 51 6.63 -1.93 6.39
N LYS A 52 5.42 -1.73 5.92
CA LYS A 52 5.14 -0.96 4.71
C LYS A 52 5.60 0.49 4.85
N ARG A 53 5.40 1.11 6.01
CA ARG A 53 5.89 2.47 6.27
C ARG A 53 7.41 2.57 6.18
N HIS A 54 8.13 1.61 6.76
CA HIS A 54 9.60 1.58 6.67
C HIS A 54 10.07 1.45 5.23
N VAL A 55 9.45 0.57 4.44
CA VAL A 55 9.77 0.43 3.01
C VAL A 55 9.53 1.75 2.28
N MET A 56 8.39 2.39 2.50
CA MET A 56 8.05 3.65 1.84
C MET A 56 9.03 4.76 2.18
N ASN A 57 9.44 4.86 3.45
CA ASN A 57 10.38 5.90 3.89
C ASN A 57 11.75 5.76 3.24
N GLN A 58 12.14 4.55 2.85
CA GLN A 58 13.44 4.27 2.25
C GLN A 58 13.42 4.25 0.72
N SER A 59 12.25 4.44 0.11
CA SER A 59 12.07 4.27 -1.33
C SER A 59 12.02 5.61 -2.06
N ALA A 60 12.82 5.73 -3.12
CA ALA A 60 12.83 6.92 -3.97
C ALA A 60 11.56 7.02 -4.80
N LYS A 61 11.06 5.90 -5.32
CA LYS A 61 9.83 5.83 -6.11
C LYS A 61 8.93 4.72 -5.57
N LYS A 62 7.63 5.00 -5.53
CA LYS A 62 6.64 4.09 -4.97
C LYS A 62 5.49 3.90 -5.96
N ILE A 63 5.21 2.64 -6.29
CA ILE A 63 4.10 2.24 -7.16
C ILE A 63 3.17 1.32 -6.37
N MET A 64 1.88 1.66 -6.39
CA MET A 64 0.84 0.79 -5.85
C MET A 64 0.21 0.00 -6.99
N ILE A 65 0.11 -1.32 -6.83
CA ILE A 65 -0.61 -2.18 -7.77
C ILE A 65 -1.73 -2.88 -7.02
N SER A 66 -2.94 -2.75 -7.50
CA SER A 66 -4.09 -3.39 -6.89
C SER A 66 -5.22 -3.54 -7.89
N ASP A 67 -6.03 -4.56 -7.68
CA ASP A 67 -7.30 -4.73 -8.40
C ASP A 67 -8.29 -3.64 -7.95
N ALA A 68 -9.09 -3.13 -8.87
CA ALA A 68 -10.11 -2.13 -8.58
C ALA A 68 -11.18 -2.64 -7.59
N SER A 69 -11.33 -3.96 -7.43
CA SER A 69 -12.22 -4.54 -6.44
C SER A 69 -11.86 -4.19 -4.99
N LYS A 70 -10.65 -3.69 -4.75
CA LYS A 70 -10.23 -3.23 -3.42
C LYS A 70 -10.76 -1.84 -3.07
N VAL A 71 -11.25 -1.07 -4.06
CA VAL A 71 -11.80 0.27 -3.85
C VAL A 71 -13.16 0.18 -3.19
N ASN A 72 -13.38 0.99 -2.17
CA ASN A 72 -14.62 1.03 -1.39
C ASN A 72 -14.97 -0.30 -0.74
N ASN A 73 -13.99 -1.20 -0.61
CA ASN A 73 -14.23 -2.53 -0.11
C ASN A 73 -13.69 -2.66 1.32
N LYS A 74 -14.56 -3.05 2.23
CA LYS A 74 -14.21 -3.65 3.54
C LYS A 74 -13.19 -2.87 4.36
N ALA A 75 -13.33 -1.55 4.45
CA ALA A 75 -12.49 -0.75 5.34
C ALA A 75 -12.50 -1.26 6.79
N ASP A 76 -13.60 -1.90 7.21
CA ASP A 76 -13.72 -2.51 8.53
C ASP A 76 -12.80 -3.74 8.71
N ILE A 77 -12.44 -4.40 7.60
CA ILE A 77 -11.56 -5.58 7.63
C ILE A 77 -10.09 -5.17 7.52
N ALA A 78 -9.81 -4.03 6.90
CA ALA A 78 -8.45 -3.51 6.73
C ALA A 78 -8.37 -2.09 7.31
N PRO A 79 -8.36 -1.98 8.66
CA PRO A 79 -8.54 -0.68 9.32
C PRO A 79 -7.29 0.21 9.34
N TYR A 80 -6.11 -0.34 9.03
CA TYR A 80 -4.86 0.39 9.20
C TYR A 80 -4.45 1.07 7.90
N ALA A 81 -4.65 2.39 7.80
CA ALA A 81 -4.12 3.18 6.70
C ALA A 81 -2.62 3.37 6.88
N PHE A 82 -1.81 2.82 5.97
CA PHE A 82 -0.36 2.91 6.09
C PHE A 82 0.24 4.08 5.31
N CYS A 83 -0.57 4.81 4.55
CA CYS A 83 -0.12 5.95 3.77
C CYS A 83 -1.31 6.80 3.33
N LYS A 84 -1.01 8.00 2.83
CA LYS A 84 -1.96 8.79 2.06
C LYS A 84 -1.83 8.43 0.59
N PHE A 85 -2.89 8.63 -0.20
CA PHE A 85 -2.86 8.33 -1.63
C PHE A 85 -1.76 9.10 -2.36
N ASN A 86 -1.55 10.37 -2.00
CA ASN A 86 -0.56 11.23 -2.66
C ASN A 86 0.90 10.89 -2.36
N GLU A 87 1.15 9.93 -1.48
CA GLU A 87 2.51 9.45 -1.21
C GLU A 87 3.00 8.48 -2.28
N PHE A 88 2.12 7.97 -3.14
CA PHE A 88 2.49 7.10 -4.25
C PHE A 88 2.67 7.89 -5.54
N ASP A 89 3.71 7.54 -6.28
CA ASP A 89 4.00 8.16 -7.58
C ASP A 89 3.06 7.66 -8.67
N GLU A 90 2.64 6.41 -8.58
CA GLU A 90 1.73 5.80 -9.53
C GLU A 90 0.85 4.75 -8.87
N PHE A 91 -0.39 4.66 -9.31
CA PHE A 91 -1.31 3.57 -8.97
C PHE A 91 -1.71 2.86 -10.26
N ILE A 92 -1.36 1.57 -10.36
CA ILE A 92 -1.70 0.73 -11.50
C ILE A 92 -2.82 -0.21 -11.08
N THR A 93 -3.92 -0.17 -11.83
CA THR A 93 -5.10 -0.97 -11.52
C THR A 93 -5.82 -1.34 -12.82
N ASN A 94 -6.85 -2.19 -12.72
CA ASN A 94 -7.75 -2.42 -13.83
C ASN A 94 -8.80 -1.31 -13.91
N HIS A 95 -9.85 -1.49 -14.73
CA HIS A 95 -10.83 -0.43 -14.98
C HIS A 95 -11.50 0.09 -13.70
N LEU A 96 -11.48 1.41 -13.52
CA LEU A 96 -12.15 2.11 -12.42
C LEU A 96 -13.45 2.77 -12.91
N THR A 97 -14.48 2.71 -12.09
CA THR A 97 -15.65 3.57 -12.27
C THR A 97 -15.29 5.03 -11.91
N ALA A 98 -16.14 5.98 -12.28
CA ALA A 98 -15.93 7.38 -11.93
C ALA A 98 -15.84 7.58 -10.41
N GLU A 99 -16.69 6.88 -9.65
CA GLU A 99 -16.66 6.93 -8.17
C GLU A 99 -15.36 6.38 -7.62
N GLN A 100 -14.89 5.26 -8.15
CA GLN A 100 -13.63 4.66 -7.72
C GLN A 100 -12.45 5.56 -8.04
N TYR A 101 -12.44 6.17 -9.21
CA TYR A 101 -11.39 7.12 -9.59
C TYR A 101 -11.32 8.30 -8.62
N ASP A 102 -12.48 8.83 -8.21
CA ASP A 102 -12.53 9.94 -7.26
C ASP A 102 -11.83 9.61 -5.93
N VAL A 103 -11.87 8.35 -5.50
CA VAL A 103 -11.19 7.93 -4.27
C VAL A 103 -9.68 8.07 -4.39
N VAL A 104 -9.10 7.74 -5.55
CA VAL A 104 -7.64 7.64 -5.73
C VAL A 104 -7.04 8.79 -6.53
N LYS A 105 -7.81 9.76 -6.94
CA LYS A 105 -7.36 10.84 -7.84
C LYS A 105 -6.21 11.69 -7.33
N THR A 106 -5.95 11.65 -6.02
CA THR A 106 -4.81 12.38 -5.42
C THR A 106 -3.48 11.65 -5.60
N VAL A 107 -3.47 10.41 -6.03
CA VAL A 107 -2.25 9.75 -6.48
C VAL A 107 -1.71 10.51 -7.69
N LYS A 108 -0.41 10.71 -7.77
CA LYS A 108 0.20 11.54 -8.83
C LYS A 108 -0.11 11.06 -10.24
N LYS A 109 -0.21 9.74 -10.44
CA LYS A 109 -0.55 9.14 -11.72
C LYS A 109 -1.39 7.89 -11.49
N VAL A 110 -2.52 7.79 -12.17
CA VAL A 110 -3.37 6.59 -12.16
C VAL A 110 -3.33 5.96 -13.54
N THR A 111 -2.91 4.70 -13.60
CA THR A 111 -2.81 3.94 -14.85
C THR A 111 -3.79 2.77 -14.79
N GLN A 112 -4.70 2.72 -15.74
CA GLN A 112 -5.69 1.65 -15.88
C GLN A 112 -5.32 0.72 -17.02
N VAL A 113 -5.31 -0.57 -16.74
CA VAL A 113 -4.93 -1.59 -17.72
C VAL A 113 -6.06 -2.55 -18.04
#